data_707dcd2972eb726f984c5b32eb0771ff
#
_entry.id   707dcd2972eb726f984c5b32eb0771ff
#
_cell.length_a   1.000
_cell.length_b   1.000
_cell.length_c   1.000
_cell.angle_alpha   90.00
_cell.angle_beta   90.00
_cell.angle_gamma   90.00
#
_symmetry.space_group_name_H-M   'P 1'
#
loop_
_entity.id
_entity.type
_entity.pdbx_description
1 polymer ?
#
loop_
_entity_poly.entity_id
_entity_poly.type
_entity_poly.pdbx_seq_one_letter_code
_entity_poly.pdbx_strand_id
1 'polypeptide(L)'
;MINADVHRLFPSIDITMKTRLNSRADLSKERPPTLKGAMDEYFYQKYGESKQVRYINGMIVVPVAYCRTQNPMFFQVDTNRYTPQGRERIHRMLAKSKYGETLLKLSRDNDTKHSIEFCDNRLSRFVASKGKCELSKVSLAFEDVECIYLNPPSQGGTDEYANLRIVHKDIKRLIYSTDVKIIKSLIDLFDCRAPAKIAKLNKWRAKAGLEAVNLITINQTLK
;
A
#
# COMPACT_ATOMS: atom_id res chain seq x y z
N MET A 1 -15.64 -2.76 21.48
CA MET A 1 -16.82 -3.64 21.50
C MET A 1 -16.34 -5.07 21.67
N ILE A 2 -16.83 -5.79 22.67
CA ILE A 2 -16.46 -7.18 22.94
C ILE A 2 -17.23 -8.06 21.98
N ASN A 3 -16.63 -9.13 21.43
CA ASN A 3 -17.27 -10.03 20.48
C ASN A 3 -18.65 -10.56 20.95
N ALA A 4 -18.83 -10.75 22.26
CA ALA A 4 -20.10 -11.20 22.83
C ALA A 4 -21.26 -10.20 22.59
N ASP A 5 -20.97 -8.90 22.62
CA ASP A 5 -21.99 -7.86 22.41
C ASP A 5 -22.42 -7.80 20.94
N VAL A 6 -21.49 -8.06 20.04
CA VAL A 6 -21.77 -8.11 18.59
C VAL A 6 -22.65 -9.33 18.24
N HIS A 7 -22.42 -10.48 18.89
CA HIS A 7 -23.28 -11.65 18.73
C HIS A 7 -24.72 -11.41 19.20
N ARG A 8 -24.91 -10.61 20.25
CA ARG A 8 -26.25 -10.23 20.75
C ARG A 8 -27.00 -9.30 19.79
N LEU A 9 -26.27 -8.49 19.01
CA LEU A 9 -26.88 -7.57 18.04
C LEU A 9 -27.33 -8.28 16.76
N PHE A 10 -26.77 -9.46 16.47
CA PHE A 10 -27.05 -10.16 15.20
C PHE A 10 -28.53 -10.47 14.97
N PRO A 11 -29.33 -10.96 15.95
CA PRO A 11 -30.76 -11.21 15.74
C PRO A 11 -31.51 -9.96 15.26
N SER A 12 -31.21 -8.80 15.87
CA SER A 12 -31.84 -7.53 15.46
C SER A 12 -31.43 -7.10 14.05
N ILE A 13 -30.17 -7.32 13.68
CA ILE A 13 -29.68 -7.05 12.32
C ILE A 13 -30.33 -8.00 11.33
N ASP A 14 -30.44 -9.30 11.64
CA ASP A 14 -31.07 -10.30 10.75
C ASP A 14 -32.55 -9.99 10.51
N ILE A 15 -33.28 -9.61 11.55
CA ILE A 15 -34.69 -9.18 11.45
C ILE A 15 -34.79 -7.92 10.59
N THR A 16 -33.93 -6.93 10.83
CA THR A 16 -33.94 -5.68 10.06
C THR A 16 -33.63 -5.92 8.58
N MET A 17 -32.64 -6.77 8.28
CA MET A 17 -32.35 -7.15 6.90
C MET A 17 -33.54 -7.82 6.22
N LYS A 18 -34.15 -8.80 6.87
CA LYS A 18 -35.36 -9.49 6.35
C LYS A 18 -36.49 -8.52 6.09
N THR A 19 -36.80 -7.67 7.07
CA THR A 19 -37.93 -6.75 6.97
C THR A 19 -37.74 -5.69 5.88
N ARG A 20 -36.52 -5.15 5.78
CA ARG A 20 -36.25 -4.03 4.86
C ARG A 20 -35.85 -4.46 3.46
N LEU A 21 -35.29 -5.66 3.30
CA LEU A 21 -34.78 -6.14 2.01
C LEU A 21 -35.67 -7.13 1.34
N ASN A 22 -36.68 -7.72 2.07
CA ASN A 22 -37.53 -8.80 1.60
C ASN A 22 -38.28 -8.49 0.28
N SER A 23 -38.53 -7.21 -0.02
CA SER A 23 -39.18 -6.78 -1.26
C SER A 23 -38.22 -6.20 -2.32
N ARG A 24 -36.94 -6.06 -1.99
CA ARG A 24 -35.96 -5.33 -2.81
C ARG A 24 -34.72 -6.14 -3.19
N ALA A 25 -34.48 -7.24 -2.50
CA ALA A 25 -33.30 -8.07 -2.72
C ALA A 25 -33.62 -9.54 -2.38
N ASP A 26 -33.01 -10.47 -3.10
CA ASP A 26 -33.02 -11.89 -2.78
C ASP A 26 -32.09 -12.14 -1.58
N LEU A 27 -32.70 -12.36 -0.41
CA LEU A 27 -31.99 -12.67 0.83
C LEU A 27 -32.11 -14.15 1.14
N SER A 28 -31.03 -14.91 1.02
CA SER A 28 -30.93 -16.34 1.29
C SER A 28 -30.01 -16.68 2.46
N LYS A 29 -30.29 -17.80 3.11
CA LYS A 29 -29.35 -18.48 4.01
C LYS A 29 -28.52 -19.54 3.29
N GLU A 30 -29.01 -20.02 2.17
CA GLU A 30 -28.38 -21.06 1.38
C GLU A 30 -27.34 -20.44 0.42
N ARG A 31 -26.23 -21.11 0.28
CA ARG A 31 -25.18 -20.69 -0.66
C ARG A 31 -25.72 -20.73 -2.09
N PRO A 32 -25.63 -19.66 -2.85
CA PRO A 32 -25.95 -19.71 -4.27
C PRO A 32 -24.95 -20.61 -5.01
N PRO A 33 -25.34 -21.24 -6.13
CA PRO A 33 -24.47 -22.12 -6.90
C PRO A 33 -23.20 -21.41 -7.38
N THR A 34 -23.27 -20.11 -7.62
CA THR A 34 -22.13 -19.30 -8.05
C THR A 34 -22.07 -18.01 -7.23
N LEU A 35 -20.93 -17.73 -6.62
CA LEU A 35 -20.65 -16.46 -5.95
C LEU A 35 -20.17 -15.43 -6.98
N LYS A 36 -20.56 -14.15 -6.81
CA LYS A 36 -20.36 -13.12 -7.84
C LYS A 36 -18.94 -12.55 -7.92
N GLY A 37 -18.11 -12.77 -6.91
CA GLY A 37 -16.79 -12.16 -6.88
C GLY A 37 -15.72 -13.02 -6.21
N ALA A 38 -14.45 -12.82 -6.59
CA ALA A 38 -13.31 -13.49 -5.96
C ALA A 38 -13.20 -13.21 -4.45
N MET A 39 -13.66 -12.04 -3.99
CA MET A 39 -13.74 -11.70 -2.57
C MET A 39 -14.84 -12.49 -1.86
N ASP A 40 -15.94 -12.78 -2.52
CA ASP A 40 -17.03 -13.56 -1.94
C ASP A 40 -16.58 -15.01 -1.69
N GLU A 41 -15.80 -15.59 -2.59
CA GLU A 41 -15.22 -16.92 -2.41
C GLU A 41 -14.23 -16.96 -1.25
N TYR A 42 -13.36 -15.94 -1.13
CA TYR A 42 -12.46 -15.80 0.01
C TYR A 42 -13.21 -15.71 1.34
N PHE A 43 -14.27 -14.92 1.42
CA PHE A 43 -15.12 -14.81 2.61
C PHE A 43 -15.88 -16.10 2.91
N TYR A 44 -16.31 -16.81 1.89
CA TYR A 44 -16.97 -18.10 2.05
C TYR A 44 -16.02 -19.13 2.65
N GLN A 45 -14.79 -19.26 2.12
CA GLN A 45 -13.78 -20.18 2.67
C GLN A 45 -13.48 -19.89 4.15
N LYS A 46 -13.55 -18.62 4.55
CA LYS A 46 -13.21 -18.20 5.90
C LYS A 46 -14.37 -18.26 6.89
N TYR A 47 -15.58 -18.02 6.45
CA TYR A 47 -16.76 -17.81 7.31
C TYR A 47 -17.98 -18.61 6.89
N GLY A 48 -17.93 -19.37 5.82
CA GLY A 48 -19.10 -20.05 5.22
C GLY A 48 -19.83 -21.05 6.13
N GLU A 49 -19.10 -21.65 7.10
CA GLU A 49 -19.70 -22.55 8.09
C GLU A 49 -20.54 -21.85 9.17
N SER A 50 -20.48 -20.53 9.23
CA SER A 50 -21.23 -19.79 10.24
C SER A 50 -22.71 -19.73 9.94
N LYS A 51 -23.54 -20.07 10.92
CA LYS A 51 -25.02 -19.96 10.86
C LYS A 51 -25.51 -18.52 10.65
N GLN A 52 -24.64 -17.52 10.79
CA GLN A 52 -24.94 -16.09 10.68
C GLN A 52 -24.64 -15.52 9.29
N VAL A 53 -24.03 -16.29 8.41
CA VAL A 53 -23.79 -15.89 7.02
C VAL A 53 -25.12 -15.78 6.29
N ARG A 54 -25.26 -14.77 5.46
CA ARG A 54 -26.37 -14.53 4.56
C ARG A 54 -25.85 -14.24 3.16
N TYR A 55 -26.72 -14.39 2.19
CA TYR A 55 -26.43 -14.07 0.80
C TYR A 55 -27.48 -13.07 0.30
N ILE A 56 -27.04 -12.01 -0.34
CA ILE A 56 -27.90 -10.98 -0.94
C ILE A 56 -27.58 -10.91 -2.42
N ASN A 57 -28.54 -11.24 -3.26
CA ASN A 57 -28.38 -11.23 -4.72
C ASN A 57 -27.11 -11.99 -5.19
N GLY A 58 -26.77 -13.08 -4.52
CA GLY A 58 -25.61 -13.91 -4.84
C GLY A 58 -24.27 -13.44 -4.26
N MET A 59 -24.24 -12.36 -3.48
CA MET A 59 -23.07 -11.90 -2.73
C MET A 59 -23.14 -12.36 -1.28
N ILE A 60 -21.98 -12.73 -0.70
CA ILE A 60 -21.90 -13.13 0.71
C ILE A 60 -21.93 -11.90 1.64
N VAL A 61 -22.74 -11.99 2.68
CA VAL A 61 -22.78 -11.01 3.78
C VAL A 61 -22.21 -11.67 5.02
N VAL A 62 -21.02 -11.22 5.39
CA VAL A 62 -20.29 -11.73 6.56
C VAL A 62 -20.87 -11.10 7.84
N PRO A 63 -21.09 -11.89 8.90
CA PRO A 63 -21.62 -11.38 10.16
C PRO A 63 -20.70 -10.32 10.78
N VAL A 64 -21.28 -9.28 11.33
CA VAL A 64 -20.56 -8.19 12.03
C VAL A 64 -19.72 -8.72 13.20
N ALA A 65 -20.16 -9.84 13.83
CA ALA A 65 -19.42 -10.49 14.91
C ALA A 65 -18.00 -10.96 14.54
N TYR A 66 -17.74 -11.18 13.26
CA TYR A 66 -16.39 -11.56 12.79
C TYR A 66 -15.48 -10.37 12.46
N CYS A 67 -15.99 -9.15 12.55
CA CYS A 67 -15.17 -7.96 12.48
C CYS A 67 -14.28 -7.89 13.74
N ARG A 68 -13.00 -8.21 13.57
CA ARG A 68 -12.03 -8.06 14.65
C ARG A 68 -11.69 -6.58 14.82
N THR A 69 -12.07 -6.02 15.93
CA THR A 69 -11.56 -4.71 16.36
C THR A 69 -10.15 -4.90 16.92
N GLN A 70 -9.19 -4.18 16.39
CA GLN A 70 -7.85 -4.08 16.99
C GLN A 70 -7.74 -2.74 17.68
N ASN A 71 -7.17 -2.73 18.89
CA ASN A 71 -6.83 -1.48 19.54
C ASN A 71 -5.88 -0.68 18.63
N PRO A 72 -6.07 0.63 18.49
CA PRO A 72 -5.13 1.47 17.76
C PRO A 72 -3.71 1.28 18.31
N MET A 73 -2.74 1.29 17.42
CA MET A 73 -1.33 1.00 17.74
C MET A 73 -0.78 1.86 18.90
N PHE A 74 -1.29 3.07 19.05
CA PHE A 74 -0.82 4.05 20.03
C PHE A 74 -1.47 3.93 21.43
N PHE A 75 -2.39 2.99 21.66
CA PHE A 75 -2.99 2.78 22.99
C PHE A 75 -2.11 1.99 23.97
N GLN A 76 -0.97 1.48 23.53
CA GLN A 76 0.00 0.83 24.42
C GLN A 76 1.05 1.84 24.84
N VAL A 77 1.19 2.05 26.14
CA VAL A 77 2.12 3.03 26.75
C VAL A 77 3.55 2.89 26.21
N ASP A 78 3.98 1.64 25.95
CA ASP A 78 5.32 1.34 25.45
C ASP A 78 5.46 1.45 23.92
N THR A 79 4.38 1.80 23.20
CA THR A 79 4.41 1.93 21.74
C THR A 79 4.56 3.40 21.39
N ASN A 80 5.79 3.88 21.36
CA ASN A 80 6.12 5.27 21.06
C ASN A 80 7.31 5.37 20.09
N ARG A 81 7.47 6.53 19.45
CA ARG A 81 8.54 6.78 18.48
C ARG A 81 9.87 7.19 19.15
N TYR A 82 9.85 7.50 20.42
CA TYR A 82 10.97 8.14 21.10
C TYR A 82 11.94 7.15 21.73
N THR A 83 11.51 5.91 21.96
CA THR A 83 12.37 4.85 22.52
C THR A 83 12.69 3.78 21.48
N PRO A 84 13.89 3.17 21.51
CA PRO A 84 14.22 2.05 20.60
C PRO A 84 13.21 0.90 20.69
N GLN A 85 12.80 0.56 21.90
CA GLN A 85 11.81 -0.51 22.16
C GLN A 85 10.43 -0.17 21.58
N GLY A 86 10.01 1.09 21.69
CA GLY A 86 8.75 1.56 21.13
C GLY A 86 8.75 1.52 19.59
N ARG A 87 9.85 1.94 18.97
CA ARG A 87 10.03 1.84 17.51
C ARG A 87 10.02 0.39 17.04
N GLU A 88 10.73 -0.50 17.73
CA GLU A 88 10.74 -1.93 17.38
C GLU A 88 9.33 -2.54 17.46
N ARG A 89 8.52 -2.17 18.48
CA ARG A 89 7.11 -2.61 18.56
C ARG A 89 6.28 -2.12 17.40
N ILE A 90 6.40 -0.84 17.03
CA ILE A 90 5.71 -0.28 15.86
C ILE A 90 6.08 -1.07 14.61
N HIS A 91 7.37 -1.30 14.38
CA HIS A 91 7.85 -2.06 13.21
C HIS A 91 7.36 -3.51 13.22
N ARG A 92 7.35 -4.16 14.38
CA ARG A 92 6.84 -5.54 14.52
C ARG A 92 5.33 -5.64 14.23
N MET A 93 4.56 -4.64 14.62
CA MET A 93 3.12 -4.58 14.30
C MET A 93 2.87 -4.32 12.80
N LEU A 94 3.67 -3.47 12.20
CA LEU A 94 3.62 -3.19 10.76
C LEU A 94 4.10 -4.40 9.92
N ALA A 95 4.98 -5.24 10.46
CA ALA A 95 5.50 -6.45 9.80
C ALA A 95 4.41 -7.49 9.45
N LYS A 96 3.26 -7.43 10.10
CA LYS A 96 2.09 -8.29 9.75
C LYS A 96 1.40 -7.87 8.45
N SER A 97 1.81 -6.77 7.83
CA SER A 97 1.30 -6.34 6.53
C SER A 97 1.98 -7.10 5.38
N LYS A 98 1.40 -7.05 4.16
CA LYS A 98 1.99 -7.68 2.95
C LYS A 98 3.42 -7.24 2.63
N TYR A 99 3.85 -6.08 3.11
CA TYR A 99 5.21 -5.52 2.94
C TYR A 99 6.03 -5.54 4.24
N GLY A 100 5.53 -6.26 5.26
CA GLY A 100 6.12 -6.24 6.59
C GLY A 100 7.51 -6.83 6.66
N GLU A 101 7.81 -7.85 5.87
CA GLU A 101 9.15 -8.44 5.80
C GLU A 101 10.17 -7.45 5.26
N THR A 102 9.85 -6.76 4.16
CA THR A 102 10.69 -5.70 3.60
C THR A 102 10.89 -4.55 4.58
N LEU A 103 9.82 -4.16 5.28
CA LEU A 103 9.89 -3.11 6.31
C LEU A 103 10.83 -3.49 7.46
N LEU A 104 10.77 -4.75 7.93
CA LEU A 104 11.69 -5.25 8.96
C LEU A 104 13.14 -5.25 8.50
N LYS A 105 13.41 -5.67 7.28
CA LYS A 105 14.76 -5.62 6.70
C LYS A 105 15.26 -4.17 6.61
N LEU A 106 14.43 -3.25 6.11
CA LEU A 106 14.76 -1.81 6.04
C LEU A 106 15.02 -1.20 7.42
N SER A 107 14.27 -1.61 8.46
CA SER A 107 14.45 -1.07 9.82
C SER A 107 15.73 -1.57 10.49
N ARG A 108 16.26 -2.72 10.06
CA ARG A 108 17.49 -3.32 10.56
C ARG A 108 18.72 -2.94 9.71
N ASP A 109 18.47 -2.36 8.56
CA ASP A 109 19.52 -1.88 7.67
C ASP A 109 20.21 -0.68 8.31
N ASN A 110 21.39 -0.95 8.89
CA ASN A 110 22.24 0.08 9.49
C ASN A 110 22.93 0.89 8.39
N ASP A 111 22.18 1.75 7.75
CA ASP A 111 22.72 2.68 6.78
C ASP A 111 23.55 3.78 7.48
N THR A 112 24.84 3.49 7.68
CA THR A 112 25.77 4.42 8.34
C THR A 112 26.13 5.64 7.48
N LYS A 113 25.71 5.66 6.22
CA LYS A 113 25.99 6.75 5.27
C LYS A 113 25.02 7.91 5.38
N HIS A 114 23.85 7.66 5.95
CA HIS A 114 22.76 8.63 6.04
C HIS A 114 22.47 9.01 7.50
N SER A 115 21.82 10.14 7.69
CA SER A 115 21.39 10.60 9.01
C SER A 115 20.29 9.70 9.61
N ILE A 116 20.12 9.78 10.92
CA ILE A 116 19.01 9.11 11.62
C ILE A 116 17.66 9.61 11.05
N GLU A 117 17.56 10.90 10.77
CA GLU A 117 16.36 11.51 10.20
C GLU A 117 16.03 10.92 8.82
N PHE A 118 17.03 10.75 7.94
CA PHE A 118 16.82 10.07 6.67
C PHE A 118 16.30 8.65 6.85
N CYS A 119 16.88 7.85 7.75
CA CYS A 119 16.50 6.47 7.99
C CYS A 119 15.04 6.38 8.51
N ASP A 120 14.66 7.23 9.45
CA ASP A 120 13.29 7.28 9.99
C ASP A 120 12.28 7.74 8.93
N ASN A 121 12.63 8.73 8.13
CA ASN A 121 11.79 9.24 7.05
C ASN A 121 11.68 8.25 5.89
N ARG A 122 12.73 7.50 5.57
CA ARG A 122 12.72 6.39 4.61
C ARG A 122 11.69 5.34 5.00
N LEU A 123 11.70 4.89 6.26
CA LEU A 123 10.72 3.93 6.77
C LEU A 123 9.29 4.47 6.71
N SER A 124 9.11 5.72 7.14
CA SER A 124 7.82 6.39 7.12
C SER A 124 7.25 6.51 5.71
N ARG A 125 8.10 6.84 4.72
CA ARG A 125 7.73 6.88 3.30
C ARG A 125 7.37 5.51 2.74
N PHE A 126 8.15 4.48 3.08
CA PHE A 126 7.87 3.11 2.65
C PHE A 126 6.51 2.63 3.16
N VAL A 127 6.19 2.92 4.43
CA VAL A 127 4.87 2.61 5.01
C VAL A 127 3.75 3.39 4.32
N ALA A 128 3.94 4.70 4.11
CA ALA A 128 2.95 5.55 3.44
C ALA A 128 2.67 5.12 1.99
N SER A 129 3.70 4.60 1.29
CA SER A 129 3.56 4.03 -0.05
C SER A 129 2.95 2.62 -0.05
N LYS A 130 2.69 2.02 1.14
CA LYS A 130 2.21 0.65 1.33
C LYS A 130 3.14 -0.39 0.68
N GLY A 131 4.45 -0.17 0.79
CA GLY A 131 5.46 -1.05 0.21
C GLY A 131 5.51 -1.04 -1.32
N LYS A 132 5.03 0.01 -1.97
CA LYS A 132 5.01 0.14 -3.44
C LYS A 132 5.86 1.32 -3.90
N CYS A 133 6.41 1.19 -5.11
CA CYS A 133 7.05 2.31 -5.78
C CYS A 133 6.08 3.48 -5.97
N GLU A 134 6.50 4.68 -5.61
CA GLU A 134 5.62 5.87 -5.69
C GLU A 134 5.27 6.27 -7.13
N LEU A 135 6.10 5.90 -8.12
CA LEU A 135 5.85 6.18 -9.55
C LEU A 135 5.12 5.03 -10.24
N SER A 136 5.74 3.85 -10.31
CA SER A 136 5.23 2.69 -11.06
C SER A 136 4.10 1.94 -10.36
N LYS A 137 3.99 2.06 -9.02
CA LYS A 137 3.05 1.32 -8.16
C LYS A 137 3.33 -0.18 -8.02
N VAL A 138 4.45 -0.66 -8.54
CA VAL A 138 4.91 -2.05 -8.35
C VAL A 138 5.28 -2.26 -6.88
N SER A 139 5.00 -3.44 -6.34
CA SER A 139 5.44 -3.85 -4.99
C SER A 139 6.96 -3.97 -4.94
N LEU A 140 7.56 -3.52 -3.84
CA LEU A 140 9.00 -3.46 -3.67
C LEU A 140 9.49 -4.58 -2.76
N ALA A 141 10.41 -5.40 -3.25
CA ALA A 141 11.26 -6.24 -2.42
C ALA A 141 12.36 -5.40 -1.77
N PHE A 142 13.01 -5.92 -0.74
CA PHE A 142 14.05 -5.18 -0.02
C PHE A 142 15.19 -4.73 -0.94
N GLU A 143 15.61 -5.61 -1.84
CA GLU A 143 16.71 -5.41 -2.77
C GLU A 143 16.42 -4.38 -3.88
N ASP A 144 15.14 -4.04 -4.04
CA ASP A 144 14.66 -3.10 -5.07
C ASP A 144 14.27 -1.74 -4.52
N VAL A 145 14.26 -1.60 -3.17
CA VAL A 145 13.88 -0.34 -2.52
C VAL A 145 14.99 0.67 -2.62
N GLU A 146 14.67 1.82 -3.19
CA GLU A 146 15.55 3.00 -3.18
C GLU A 146 14.78 4.20 -2.61
N CYS A 147 15.48 4.95 -1.75
CA CYS A 147 15.01 6.23 -1.28
C CYS A 147 15.76 7.34 -2.00
N ILE A 148 15.05 8.18 -2.73
CA ILE A 148 15.64 9.28 -3.50
C ILE A 148 15.25 10.62 -2.91
N TYR A 149 16.14 11.60 -3.09
CA TYR A 149 15.86 13.00 -2.83
C TYR A 149 15.16 13.63 -4.04
N LEU A 150 14.12 14.42 -3.82
CA LEU A 150 13.56 15.27 -4.87
C LEU A 150 14.50 16.44 -5.17
N ASN A 151 15.03 17.06 -4.12
CA ASN A 151 16.08 18.05 -4.19
C ASN A 151 17.34 17.45 -3.55
N PRO A 152 18.41 17.19 -4.32
CA PRO A 152 19.60 16.54 -3.80
C PRO A 152 20.30 17.39 -2.72
N PRO A 153 21.01 16.77 -1.76
CA PRO A 153 21.79 17.49 -0.74
C PRO A 153 22.81 18.45 -1.36
N SER A 154 23.39 18.11 -2.51
CA SER A 154 24.32 18.99 -3.27
C SER A 154 23.66 20.29 -3.76
N GLN A 155 22.34 20.35 -3.78
CA GLN A 155 21.55 21.53 -4.15
C GLN A 155 20.76 22.10 -2.96
N GLY A 156 21.21 21.83 -1.73
CA GLY A 156 20.58 22.31 -0.51
C GLY A 156 19.34 21.52 -0.06
N GLY A 157 19.14 20.31 -0.59
CA GLY A 157 18.07 19.43 -0.13
C GLY A 157 18.35 18.86 1.26
N THR A 158 17.30 18.64 2.04
CA THR A 158 17.33 18.12 3.42
C THR A 158 16.81 16.69 3.48
N ASP A 159 17.03 16.03 4.61
CA ASP A 159 16.53 14.68 4.91
C ASP A 159 15.04 14.67 5.31
N GLU A 160 14.36 15.80 5.22
CA GLU A 160 12.95 15.95 5.55
C GLU A 160 12.06 14.98 4.77
N TYR A 161 11.04 14.49 5.44
CA TYR A 161 10.03 13.60 4.85
C TYR A 161 9.48 14.12 3.50
N ALA A 162 9.24 15.42 3.37
CA ALA A 162 8.70 16.03 2.14
C ALA A 162 9.64 15.90 0.94
N ASN A 163 10.96 15.83 1.18
CA ASN A 163 12.00 15.75 0.15
C ASN A 163 12.32 14.31 -0.31
N LEU A 164 11.91 13.30 0.45
CA LEU A 164 12.23 11.90 0.17
C LEU A 164 11.12 11.19 -0.61
N ARG A 165 11.49 10.22 -1.47
CA ARG A 165 10.55 9.35 -2.21
C ARG A 165 11.05 7.92 -2.25
N ILE A 166 10.13 6.98 -2.11
CA ILE A 166 10.41 5.54 -2.26
C ILE A 166 10.12 5.11 -3.69
N VAL A 167 11.12 4.56 -4.33
CA VAL A 167 11.04 4.10 -5.71
C VAL A 167 11.72 2.75 -5.89
N HIS A 168 11.45 2.07 -7.01
CA HIS A 168 12.23 0.92 -7.45
C HIS A 168 13.61 1.38 -7.95
N LYS A 169 14.66 0.60 -7.74
CA LYS A 169 16.02 0.91 -8.19
C LYS A 169 16.09 1.31 -9.66
N ASP A 170 15.36 0.62 -10.53
CA ASP A 170 15.32 0.96 -11.96
C ASP A 170 14.52 2.25 -12.24
N ILE A 171 13.54 2.58 -11.41
CA ILE A 171 12.86 3.88 -11.49
C ILE A 171 13.80 5.01 -11.05
N LYS A 172 14.67 4.78 -10.05
CA LYS A 172 15.78 5.72 -9.74
C LYS A 172 16.66 5.91 -10.98
N ARG A 173 17.06 4.82 -11.66
CA ARG A 173 17.81 4.88 -12.91
C ARG A 173 17.06 5.63 -14.00
N LEU A 174 15.76 5.43 -14.17
CA LEU A 174 14.91 6.17 -15.10
C LEU A 174 14.90 7.68 -14.82
N ILE A 175 14.83 8.09 -13.54
CA ILE A 175 14.81 9.50 -13.15
C ILE A 175 16.13 10.19 -13.53
N TYR A 176 17.25 9.55 -13.29
CA TYR A 176 18.58 10.17 -13.44
C TYR A 176 19.26 9.88 -14.78
N SER A 177 18.71 9.00 -15.63
CA SER A 177 19.28 8.70 -16.93
C SER A 177 19.07 9.85 -17.93
N THR A 178 20.08 10.08 -18.77
CA THR A 178 20.03 10.93 -19.96
C THR A 178 19.97 10.12 -21.26
N ASP A 179 20.20 8.81 -21.19
CA ASP A 179 20.16 7.92 -22.35
C ASP A 179 18.72 7.57 -22.74
N VAL A 180 18.34 8.00 -23.93
CA VAL A 180 16.99 7.82 -24.49
C VAL A 180 16.60 6.34 -24.61
N LYS A 181 17.56 5.44 -24.92
CA LYS A 181 17.28 4.00 -25.02
C LYS A 181 16.93 3.40 -23.68
N ILE A 182 17.69 3.77 -22.63
CA ILE A 182 17.45 3.33 -21.26
C ILE A 182 16.09 3.88 -20.77
N ILE A 183 15.83 5.16 -21.00
CA ILE A 183 14.57 5.80 -20.61
C ILE A 183 13.38 5.06 -21.25
N LYS A 184 13.42 4.78 -22.56
CA LYS A 184 12.36 4.06 -23.27
C LYS A 184 12.15 2.66 -22.70
N SER A 185 13.21 1.87 -22.56
CA SER A 185 13.12 0.50 -22.05
C SER A 185 12.52 0.44 -20.65
N LEU A 186 12.88 1.37 -19.77
CA LEU A 186 12.36 1.41 -18.39
C LEU A 186 10.91 1.93 -18.31
N ILE A 187 10.53 2.89 -19.17
CA ILE A 187 9.13 3.33 -19.29
C ILE A 187 8.24 2.17 -19.71
N ASP A 188 8.71 1.36 -20.66
CA ASP A 188 7.97 0.21 -21.17
C ASP A 188 7.89 -0.91 -20.13
N LEU A 189 9.01 -1.23 -19.50
CA LEU A 189 9.09 -2.27 -18.46
C LEU A 189 8.14 -2.01 -17.28
N PHE A 190 8.03 -0.75 -16.84
CA PHE A 190 7.21 -0.37 -15.68
C PHE A 190 5.84 0.20 -16.05
N ASP A 191 5.44 0.11 -17.30
CA ASP A 191 4.18 0.68 -17.81
C ASP A 191 3.97 2.14 -17.33
N CYS A 192 5.01 2.95 -17.52
CA CYS A 192 4.97 4.35 -17.09
C CYS A 192 4.47 5.33 -18.16
N ARG A 193 3.84 4.87 -19.25
CA ARG A 193 3.36 5.70 -20.36
C ARG A 193 2.15 6.58 -20.04
N ALA A 194 1.41 6.26 -18.97
CA ALA A 194 0.24 7.06 -18.57
C ALA A 194 0.62 8.54 -18.34
N PRO A 195 -0.15 9.52 -18.85
CA PRO A 195 0.18 10.95 -18.76
C PRO A 195 0.48 11.41 -17.34
N ALA A 196 -0.28 10.93 -16.35
CA ALA A 196 -0.07 11.28 -14.95
C ALA A 196 1.28 10.76 -14.40
N LYS A 197 1.73 9.57 -14.83
CA LYS A 197 3.04 9.02 -14.44
C LYS A 197 4.18 9.80 -15.09
N ILE A 198 4.05 10.15 -16.38
CA ILE A 198 5.04 10.98 -17.09
C ILE A 198 5.12 12.37 -16.49
N ALA A 199 4.00 13.02 -16.20
CA ALA A 199 4.00 14.34 -15.55
C ALA A 199 4.71 14.28 -14.19
N LYS A 200 4.46 13.23 -13.39
CA LYS A 200 5.13 13.01 -12.11
C LYS A 200 6.63 12.75 -12.28
N LEU A 201 7.01 11.94 -13.24
CA LEU A 201 8.42 11.69 -13.60
C LEU A 201 9.13 12.99 -13.96
N ASN A 202 8.53 13.78 -14.85
CA ASN A 202 9.10 15.04 -15.32
C ASN A 202 9.22 16.07 -14.20
N LYS A 203 8.24 16.11 -13.27
CA LYS A 203 8.34 16.93 -12.06
C LYS A 203 9.56 16.55 -11.20
N TRP A 204 9.88 15.26 -11.10
CA TRP A 204 11.03 14.80 -10.32
C TRP A 204 12.34 15.06 -11.06
N ARG A 205 12.38 14.84 -12.38
CA ARG A 205 13.55 15.15 -13.21
C ARG A 205 13.88 16.63 -13.21
N ALA A 206 12.88 17.50 -13.31
CA ALA A 206 13.07 18.95 -13.24
C ALA A 206 13.72 19.40 -11.91
N LYS A 207 13.27 18.81 -10.79
CA LYS A 207 13.90 19.07 -9.48
C LYS A 207 15.34 18.55 -9.38
N ALA A 208 15.68 17.51 -10.12
CA ALA A 208 17.05 17.01 -10.23
C ALA A 208 17.89 17.77 -11.29
N GLY A 209 17.36 18.83 -11.89
CA GLY A 209 18.05 19.61 -12.93
C GLY A 209 18.14 18.90 -14.29
N LEU A 210 17.26 17.93 -14.56
CA LEU A 210 17.27 17.12 -15.79
C LEU A 210 16.11 17.49 -16.71
N GLU A 211 16.33 17.31 -18.01
CA GLU A 211 15.34 17.58 -19.03
C GLU A 211 14.10 16.66 -18.91
N ALA A 212 12.95 17.21 -19.32
CA ALA A 212 11.69 16.47 -19.33
C ALA A 212 11.71 15.37 -20.38
N VAL A 213 11.14 14.23 -20.04
CA VAL A 213 10.92 13.11 -20.96
C VAL A 213 9.71 13.41 -21.85
N ASN A 214 9.92 13.43 -23.17
CA ASN A 214 8.86 13.54 -24.16
C ASN A 214 8.72 12.21 -24.93
N LEU A 215 7.57 11.55 -24.78
CA LEU A 215 7.30 10.26 -25.43
C LEU A 215 7.30 10.34 -26.96
N ILE A 216 6.93 11.48 -27.54
CA ILE A 216 6.90 11.68 -28.99
C ILE A 216 8.32 11.66 -29.53
N THR A 217 9.21 12.43 -28.92
CA THR A 217 10.63 12.53 -29.30
C THR A 217 11.33 11.17 -29.14
N ILE A 218 11.08 10.46 -28.03
CA ILE A 218 11.66 9.13 -27.76
C ILE A 218 11.28 8.11 -28.83
N ASN A 219 10.04 8.14 -29.31
CA ASN A 219 9.59 7.22 -30.36
C ASN A 219 10.14 7.56 -31.75
N GLN A 220 10.49 8.82 -32.01
CA GLN A 220 11.08 9.27 -33.27
C GLN A 220 12.59 8.98 -33.38
N THR A 221 13.32 9.13 -32.28
CA THR A 221 14.79 8.96 -32.24
C THR A 221 15.22 7.49 -32.40
N LEU A 222 14.30 6.53 -32.28
CA LEU A 222 14.57 5.09 -32.29
C LEU A 222 13.89 4.35 -33.44
N LYS A 223 13.44 5.08 -34.47
CA LYS A 223 13.11 4.56 -35.82
C LYS A 223 14.33 4.67 -36.72
#